data_6503c7bf0c6d69cfccf17bbd143d4e0a
#
_entry.id   6503c7bf0c6d69cfccf17bbd143d4e0a
#
_cell.length_a   1.000
_cell.length_b   1.000
_cell.length_c   1.000
_cell.angle_alpha   90.00
_cell.angle_beta   90.00
_cell.angle_gamma   90.00
#
_symmetry.space_group_name_H-M   'P 1'
#
loop_
_entity.id
_entity.type
_entity.pdbx_description
1 polymer ?
#
loop_
_entity_poly.entity_id
_entity_poly.type
_entity_poly.pdbx_seq_one_letter_code
_entity_poly.pdbx_strand_id
1 'polypeptide(L)'
;LDSFLPISFTKGQLLGGLDAPTGGQAQSNPHPVLIRLSDNSVLPNRYRAEYRECFVIAAGYGDISSERAYLRTELLSCVRPNGDPLEVKIQGSVFGEDGKVGMRGRLVTKQGQMLANALLAGVVSGIGQGFSQANTTYSTSPLGSVATASGGDAYRAGIGSGVGKALDRLAQYYIKLAEQTFPIIEVDAGREIDVVLTKGVRIEGSDASTASNAPTSLPGRTDPAERYLKVTTDEE
;
A
#
# COMPACT_ATOMS: atom_id res chain seq x y z
N LEU A 1 36.71 12.07 3.78
CA LEU A 1 36.49 13.13 2.77
C LEU A 1 35.00 13.21 2.50
N ASP A 2 34.40 14.32 2.91
CA ASP A 2 33.00 14.61 2.57
C ASP A 2 32.88 14.75 1.06
N SER A 3 31.99 13.99 0.47
CA SER A 3 31.67 14.10 -0.95
C SER A 3 30.24 14.59 -1.13
N PHE A 4 30.01 15.36 -2.16
CA PHE A 4 28.68 15.86 -2.52
C PHE A 4 28.22 15.16 -3.80
N LEU A 5 27.10 14.45 -3.71
CA LEU A 5 26.45 13.87 -4.87
C LEU A 5 25.43 14.87 -5.42
N PRO A 6 25.67 15.49 -6.56
CA PRO A 6 24.73 16.40 -7.19
C PRO A 6 23.55 15.65 -7.81
N ILE A 7 22.65 16.40 -8.43
CA ILE A 7 21.60 15.83 -9.28
C ILE A 7 22.24 14.90 -10.32
N SER A 8 21.74 13.69 -10.39
CA SER A 8 22.30 12.64 -11.24
C SER A 8 21.21 11.67 -11.68
N PHE A 9 21.49 10.90 -12.70
CA PHE A 9 20.66 9.78 -13.07
C PHE A 9 21.48 8.48 -13.18
N THR A 10 20.85 7.37 -12.86
CA THR A 10 21.49 6.06 -12.85
C THR A 10 20.50 5.03 -13.34
N LYS A 11 20.95 4.15 -14.23
CA LYS A 11 20.13 2.99 -14.61
C LYS A 11 20.08 1.98 -13.48
N GLY A 12 18.93 1.39 -13.30
CA GLY A 12 18.70 0.37 -12.29
C GLY A 12 17.70 -0.68 -12.75
N GLN A 13 17.56 -1.70 -11.94
CA GLN A 13 16.62 -2.77 -12.15
C GLN A 13 15.79 -2.97 -10.89
N LEU A 14 14.50 -3.11 -11.08
CA LEU A 14 13.56 -3.43 -10.00
C LEU A 14 13.78 -4.89 -9.56
N LEU A 15 14.18 -5.13 -8.32
CA LEU A 15 14.44 -6.49 -7.83
C LEU A 15 13.16 -7.21 -7.42
N GLY A 16 12.23 -6.50 -6.81
CA GLY A 16 10.92 -7.02 -6.43
C GLY A 16 9.81 -6.41 -7.27
N GLY A 17 8.74 -7.17 -7.53
CA GLY A 17 7.50 -6.60 -8.05
C GLY A 17 6.87 -5.64 -7.05
N LEU A 18 6.01 -4.77 -7.52
CA LEU A 18 5.29 -3.78 -6.71
C LEU A 18 3.82 -3.84 -7.00
N ASP A 19 3.04 -4.07 -5.94
CA ASP A 19 1.60 -3.84 -5.92
C ASP A 19 1.36 -2.44 -5.36
N ALA A 20 1.37 -1.44 -6.23
CA ALA A 20 1.22 -0.06 -5.83
C ALA A 20 -0.23 0.22 -5.41
N PRO A 21 -0.49 0.56 -4.13
CA PRO A 21 -1.82 0.89 -3.68
C PRO A 21 -2.28 2.19 -4.34
N THR A 22 -3.59 2.26 -4.64
CA THR A 22 -4.24 3.47 -5.13
C THR A 22 -5.22 4.00 -4.10
N GLY A 23 -5.72 5.22 -4.29
CA GLY A 23 -6.68 5.84 -3.38
C GLY A 23 -6.08 6.92 -2.49
N GLY A 24 -6.92 7.56 -1.68
CA GLY A 24 -6.55 8.78 -0.95
C GLY A 24 -5.43 8.63 0.08
N GLN A 25 -5.18 7.42 0.60
CA GLN A 25 -4.12 7.15 1.57
C GLN A 25 -2.88 6.47 0.97
N ALA A 26 -2.88 6.19 -0.33
CA ALA A 26 -1.78 5.49 -0.99
C ALA A 26 -0.45 6.26 -0.89
N GLN A 27 -0.50 7.58 -0.92
CA GLN A 27 0.69 8.43 -0.80
C GLN A 27 1.23 8.53 0.63
N SER A 28 0.40 8.32 1.65
CA SER A 28 0.81 8.36 3.06
C SER A 28 1.36 7.03 3.56
N ASN A 29 0.99 5.92 2.91
CA ASN A 29 1.47 4.59 3.24
C ASN A 29 1.93 3.84 1.97
N PRO A 30 2.97 4.33 1.28
CA PRO A 30 3.48 3.71 0.08
C PRO A 30 4.20 2.39 0.39
N HIS A 31 4.21 1.47 -0.58
CA HIS A 31 4.92 0.20 -0.43
C HIS A 31 6.41 0.36 -0.75
N PRO A 32 7.30 -0.17 0.09
CA PRO A 32 8.73 -0.13 -0.17
C PRO A 32 9.11 -1.10 -1.29
N VAL A 33 10.05 -0.68 -2.12
CA VAL A 33 10.58 -1.43 -3.24
C VAL A 33 12.09 -1.32 -3.28
N LEU A 34 12.77 -2.42 -3.57
CA LEU A 34 14.22 -2.48 -3.70
C LEU A 34 14.63 -2.43 -5.17
N ILE A 35 15.55 -1.52 -5.47
CA ILE A 35 16.12 -1.28 -6.79
C ILE A 35 17.63 -1.53 -6.71
N ARG A 36 18.16 -2.30 -7.64
CA ARG A 36 19.62 -2.45 -7.83
C ARG A 36 20.07 -1.49 -8.92
N LEU A 37 21.09 -0.70 -8.65
CA LEU A 37 21.72 0.15 -9.65
C LEU A 37 22.63 -0.69 -10.54
N SER A 38 22.38 -0.71 -11.85
CA SER A 38 23.15 -1.51 -12.83
C SER A 38 24.35 -0.77 -13.37
N ASP A 39 24.31 0.55 -13.41
CA ASP A 39 25.33 1.41 -13.98
C ASP A 39 25.85 2.44 -12.97
N ASN A 40 26.96 3.06 -13.33
CA ASN A 40 27.48 4.22 -12.62
C ASN A 40 26.58 5.44 -12.83
N SER A 41 26.43 6.24 -11.80
CA SER A 41 25.65 7.49 -11.89
C SER A 41 26.29 8.49 -12.83
N VAL A 42 25.49 9.04 -13.73
CA VAL A 42 25.89 10.11 -14.63
C VAL A 42 25.58 11.45 -13.97
N LEU A 43 26.62 12.26 -13.79
CA LEU A 43 26.60 13.57 -13.19
C LEU A 43 26.68 14.67 -14.26
N PRO A 44 26.36 15.93 -13.92
CA PRO A 44 26.58 17.07 -14.80
C PRO A 44 28.01 17.13 -15.33
N ASN A 45 28.21 17.74 -16.50
CA ASN A 45 29.50 17.91 -17.15
C ASN A 45 30.25 16.61 -17.48
N ARG A 46 29.50 15.49 -17.69
CA ARG A 46 30.04 14.17 -18.04
C ARG A 46 30.85 13.49 -16.94
N TYR A 47 30.78 13.99 -15.71
CA TYR A 47 31.34 13.27 -14.58
C TYR A 47 30.53 12.01 -14.28
N ARG A 48 31.18 11.03 -13.66
CA ARG A 48 30.55 9.77 -13.24
C ARG A 48 30.89 9.49 -11.79
N ALA A 49 29.94 8.93 -11.06
CA ALA A 49 30.14 8.44 -9.71
C ALA A 49 29.90 6.93 -9.66
N GLU A 50 30.73 6.23 -8.91
CA GLU A 50 30.72 4.77 -8.82
C GLU A 50 29.67 4.33 -7.80
N TYR A 51 28.41 4.22 -8.23
CA TYR A 51 27.29 3.68 -7.45
C TYR A 51 26.72 2.40 -8.07
N ARG A 52 27.47 1.78 -8.94
CA ARG A 52 27.13 0.48 -9.53
C ARG A 52 27.01 -0.56 -8.41
N GLU A 53 26.01 -1.46 -8.56
CA GLU A 53 25.66 -2.51 -7.59
C GLU A 53 25.21 -2.00 -6.21
N CYS A 54 24.98 -0.71 -6.06
CA CYS A 54 24.29 -0.17 -4.88
C CYS A 54 22.79 -0.46 -4.94
N PHE A 55 22.17 -0.43 -3.77
CA PHE A 55 20.73 -0.61 -3.65
C PHE A 55 20.04 0.71 -3.31
N VAL A 56 18.87 0.91 -3.89
CA VAL A 56 18.01 2.04 -3.58
C VAL A 56 16.68 1.49 -3.06
N ILE A 57 16.25 1.98 -1.91
CA ILE A 57 14.89 1.78 -1.42
C ILE A 57 14.05 2.94 -1.92
N ALA A 58 12.95 2.61 -2.56
CA ALA A 58 11.97 3.57 -3.03
C ALA A 58 10.58 3.23 -2.46
N ALA A 59 9.77 4.24 -2.26
CA ALA A 59 8.39 4.11 -1.82
C ALA A 59 7.45 4.31 -3.01
N GLY A 60 6.59 3.32 -3.28
CA GLY A 60 5.72 3.27 -4.45
C GLY A 60 4.25 3.42 -4.12
N TYR A 61 3.54 4.23 -4.90
CA TYR A 61 2.09 4.36 -4.89
C TYR A 61 1.54 4.41 -6.31
N GLY A 62 0.30 3.99 -6.50
CA GLY A 62 -0.37 3.93 -7.80
C GLY A 62 -1.29 5.12 -8.04
N ASP A 63 -1.40 5.51 -9.30
CA ASP A 63 -2.41 6.45 -9.79
C ASP A 63 -3.25 5.78 -10.89
N ILE A 64 -4.54 5.67 -10.63
CA ILE A 64 -5.50 5.03 -11.53
C ILE A 64 -5.63 5.79 -12.84
N SER A 65 -5.55 7.13 -12.79
CA SER A 65 -5.78 7.98 -13.98
C SER A 65 -4.69 7.80 -15.03
N SER A 66 -3.44 7.61 -14.58
CA SER A 66 -2.28 7.40 -15.45
C SER A 66 -1.94 5.93 -15.66
N GLU A 67 -2.55 5.01 -14.90
CA GLU A 67 -2.20 3.58 -14.84
C GLU A 67 -0.70 3.36 -14.56
N ARG A 68 -0.14 4.22 -13.71
CA ARG A 68 1.29 4.20 -13.38
C ARG A 68 1.52 4.07 -11.89
N ALA A 69 2.58 3.35 -11.55
CA ALA A 69 3.15 3.34 -10.22
C ALA A 69 4.25 4.40 -10.12
N TYR A 70 4.09 5.35 -9.23
CA TYR A 70 5.08 6.37 -8.94
C TYR A 70 5.95 5.92 -7.77
N LEU A 71 7.26 5.96 -7.98
CA LEU A 71 8.24 5.57 -6.99
C LEU A 71 9.10 6.78 -6.60
N ARG A 72 9.16 7.04 -5.31
CA ARG A 72 10.01 8.07 -4.72
C ARG A 72 11.17 7.40 -4.01
N THR A 73 12.38 7.82 -4.30
CA THR A 73 13.56 7.29 -3.62
C THR A 73 13.64 7.79 -2.19
N GLU A 74 14.05 6.92 -1.27
CA GLU A 74 14.19 7.21 0.15
C GLU A 74 15.62 7.03 0.65
N LEU A 75 16.23 5.89 0.33
CA LEU A 75 17.52 5.50 0.87
C LEU A 75 18.42 4.92 -0.24
N LEU A 76 19.66 5.33 -0.26
CA LEU A 76 20.73 4.71 -1.04
C LEU A 76 21.64 3.94 -0.06
N SER A 77 21.85 2.67 -0.34
CA SER A 77 22.74 1.80 0.43
C SER A 77 23.84 1.24 -0.47
N CYS A 78 25.07 1.46 -0.08
CA CYS A 78 26.28 0.99 -0.77
C CYS A 78 27.27 0.42 0.23
N VAL A 79 28.24 -0.33 -0.27
CA VAL A 79 29.44 -0.68 0.48
C VAL A 79 30.62 -0.06 -0.23
N ARG A 80 31.41 0.70 0.49
CA ARG A 80 32.62 1.35 -0.04
C ARG A 80 33.71 0.31 -0.32
N PRO A 81 34.70 0.63 -1.17
CA PRO A 81 35.80 -0.30 -1.44
C PRO A 81 36.61 -0.72 -0.21
N ASN A 82 36.60 0.07 0.86
CA ASN A 82 37.21 -0.24 2.15
C ASN A 82 36.35 -1.18 3.02
N GLY A 83 35.15 -1.57 2.56
CA GLY A 83 34.22 -2.42 3.29
C GLY A 83 33.24 -1.69 4.19
N ASP A 84 33.35 -0.37 4.32
CA ASP A 84 32.45 0.42 5.16
C ASP A 84 31.06 0.55 4.53
N PRO A 85 29.96 0.30 5.28
CA PRO A 85 28.63 0.54 4.79
C PRO A 85 28.36 2.05 4.66
N LEU A 86 27.64 2.41 3.63
CA LEU A 86 27.18 3.77 3.37
C LEU A 86 25.68 3.77 3.19
N GLU A 87 24.97 4.44 4.08
CA GLU A 87 23.53 4.65 3.96
C GLU A 87 23.21 6.14 3.97
N VAL A 88 22.56 6.61 2.92
CA VAL A 88 22.26 8.02 2.74
C VAL A 88 20.83 8.20 2.29
N LYS A 89 20.09 9.11 2.95
CA LYS A 89 18.76 9.52 2.51
C LYS A 89 18.87 10.33 1.23
N ILE A 90 18.17 9.88 0.21
CA ILE A 90 18.16 10.52 -1.12
C ILE A 90 16.75 10.96 -1.49
N GLN A 91 16.65 12.00 -2.29
CA GLN A 91 15.39 12.48 -2.84
C GLN A 91 15.44 12.42 -4.35
N GLY A 92 14.54 11.66 -4.92
CA GLY A 92 14.48 11.47 -6.36
C GLY A 92 13.20 10.75 -6.78
N SER A 93 13.11 10.52 -8.07
CA SER A 93 12.00 9.81 -8.70
C SER A 93 12.53 8.76 -9.65
N VAL A 94 11.73 7.72 -9.83
CA VAL A 94 12.02 6.65 -10.79
C VAL A 94 11.29 6.94 -12.09
N PHE A 95 11.99 6.76 -13.19
CA PHE A 95 11.47 6.86 -14.54
C PHE A 95 11.36 5.46 -15.13
N GLY A 96 10.27 5.20 -15.82
CA GLY A 96 10.06 3.92 -16.51
C GLY A 96 10.82 3.84 -17.83
N GLU A 97 10.75 2.68 -18.45
CA GLU A 97 11.34 2.38 -19.76
C GLU A 97 10.89 3.32 -20.88
N ASP A 98 9.73 3.95 -20.70
CA ASP A 98 9.16 4.94 -21.63
C ASP A 98 9.68 6.38 -21.41
N GLY A 99 10.64 6.56 -20.49
CA GLY A 99 11.23 7.86 -20.17
C GLY A 99 10.31 8.81 -19.41
N LYS A 100 9.19 8.32 -18.88
CA LYS A 100 8.24 9.12 -18.09
C LYS A 100 8.38 8.79 -16.62
N VAL A 101 8.03 9.74 -15.77
CA VAL A 101 8.01 9.53 -14.32
C VAL A 101 7.03 8.40 -13.98
N GLY A 102 7.48 7.51 -13.11
CA GLY A 102 6.74 6.32 -12.71
C GLY A 102 6.78 5.22 -13.76
N MET A 103 6.39 4.04 -13.36
CA MET A 103 6.38 2.83 -14.19
C MET A 103 4.95 2.51 -14.63
N ARG A 104 4.76 2.18 -15.90
CA ARG A 104 3.48 1.67 -16.36
C ARG A 104 3.22 0.30 -15.76
N GLY A 105 2.08 0.11 -15.12
CA GLY A 105 1.65 -1.14 -14.51
C GLY A 105 0.32 -1.64 -15.07
N ARG A 106 -0.10 -2.77 -14.57
CA ARG A 106 -1.40 -3.36 -14.86
C ARG A 106 -2.38 -3.02 -13.74
N LEU A 107 -3.50 -2.41 -14.09
CA LEU A 107 -4.58 -2.13 -13.13
C LEU A 107 -5.29 -3.45 -12.76
N VAL A 108 -5.24 -3.83 -11.49
CA VAL A 108 -5.93 -4.99 -10.94
C VAL A 108 -7.04 -4.53 -10.02
N THR A 109 -8.27 -4.91 -10.32
CA THR A 109 -9.44 -4.58 -9.52
C THR A 109 -10.22 -5.84 -9.18
N LYS A 110 -10.65 -5.95 -7.92
CA LYS A 110 -11.54 -7.04 -7.44
C LYS A 110 -12.98 -6.57 -7.20
N GLN A 111 -13.26 -5.32 -7.53
CA GLN A 111 -14.57 -4.70 -7.29
C GLN A 111 -15.68 -5.34 -8.13
N GLY A 112 -15.38 -5.80 -9.35
CA GLY A 112 -16.36 -6.40 -10.24
C GLY A 112 -17.07 -7.62 -9.65
N GLN A 113 -16.34 -8.50 -8.96
CA GLN A 113 -16.92 -9.67 -8.30
C GLN A 113 -17.82 -9.28 -7.12
N MET A 114 -17.43 -8.28 -6.35
CA MET A 114 -18.24 -7.77 -5.23
C MET A 114 -19.53 -7.11 -5.71
N LEU A 115 -19.45 -6.33 -6.79
CA LEU A 115 -20.61 -5.69 -7.43
C LEU A 115 -21.55 -6.73 -8.05
N ALA A 116 -21.02 -7.79 -8.66
CA ALA A 116 -21.84 -8.89 -9.17
C ALA A 116 -22.61 -9.60 -8.04
N ASN A 117 -21.97 -9.86 -6.90
CA ASN A 117 -22.62 -10.44 -5.73
C ASN A 117 -23.69 -9.51 -5.15
N ALA A 118 -23.42 -8.20 -5.10
CA ALA A 118 -24.39 -7.20 -4.68
C ALA A 118 -25.61 -7.15 -5.60
N LEU A 119 -25.40 -7.22 -6.91
CA LEU A 119 -26.46 -7.25 -7.92
C LEU A 119 -27.33 -8.50 -7.74
N LEU A 120 -26.72 -9.68 -7.60
CA LEU A 120 -27.47 -10.92 -7.37
C LEU A 120 -28.31 -10.85 -6.09
N ALA A 121 -27.73 -10.38 -4.98
CA ALA A 121 -28.46 -10.19 -3.73
C ALA A 121 -29.63 -9.19 -3.89
N GLY A 122 -29.42 -8.10 -4.64
CA GLY A 122 -30.46 -7.12 -4.93
C GLY A 122 -31.61 -7.67 -5.77
N VAL A 123 -31.31 -8.49 -6.80
CA VAL A 123 -32.35 -9.13 -7.62
C VAL A 123 -33.19 -10.09 -6.78
N VAL A 124 -32.55 -10.93 -5.96
CA VAL A 124 -33.27 -11.87 -5.10
C VAL A 124 -34.09 -11.13 -4.02
N SER A 125 -33.58 -10.03 -3.47
CA SER A 125 -34.32 -9.15 -2.59
C SER A 125 -35.56 -8.55 -3.24
N GLY A 126 -35.45 -8.07 -4.49
CA GLY A 126 -36.56 -7.54 -5.26
C GLY A 126 -37.66 -8.56 -5.51
N ILE A 127 -37.30 -9.81 -5.82
CA ILE A 127 -38.26 -10.91 -5.98
C ILE A 127 -38.98 -11.17 -4.65
N GLY A 128 -38.26 -11.21 -3.52
CA GLY A 128 -38.82 -11.41 -2.19
C GLY A 128 -39.82 -10.31 -1.80
N GLN A 129 -39.52 -9.05 -2.11
CA GLN A 129 -40.42 -7.92 -1.87
C GLN A 129 -41.66 -7.97 -2.79
N GLY A 130 -41.47 -8.30 -4.08
CA GLY A 130 -42.56 -8.49 -5.01
C GLY A 130 -43.52 -9.58 -4.58
N PHE A 131 -42.98 -10.72 -4.08
CA PHE A 131 -43.78 -11.81 -3.54
C PHE A 131 -44.55 -11.40 -2.28
N SER A 132 -43.95 -10.60 -1.40
CA SER A 132 -44.62 -10.04 -0.21
C SER A 132 -45.78 -9.13 -0.61
N GLN A 133 -45.58 -8.26 -1.59
CA GLN A 133 -46.63 -7.35 -2.08
C GLN A 133 -47.77 -8.07 -2.77
N ALA A 134 -47.48 -9.10 -3.55
CA ALA A 134 -48.49 -9.92 -4.23
C ALA A 134 -49.44 -10.62 -3.24
N ASN A 135 -48.98 -10.94 -2.04
CA ASN A 135 -49.76 -11.57 -0.98
C ASN A 135 -50.36 -10.57 0.06
N THR A 136 -50.32 -9.29 -0.21
CA THR A 136 -50.84 -8.23 0.65
C THR A 136 -51.98 -7.49 -0.04
N THR A 137 -53.15 -7.50 0.54
CA THR A 137 -54.33 -6.78 0.00
C THR A 137 -54.39 -5.37 0.61
N TYR A 138 -54.43 -4.36 -0.25
CA TYR A 138 -54.59 -2.98 0.15
C TYR A 138 -56.05 -2.58 0.05
N SER A 139 -56.67 -2.24 1.18
CA SER A 139 -57.99 -1.60 1.19
C SER A 139 -57.85 -0.11 1.48
N THR A 140 -58.32 0.70 0.52
CA THR A 140 -58.36 2.16 0.66
C THR A 140 -59.72 2.62 1.21
N SER A 141 -59.73 3.39 2.29
CA SER A 141 -60.88 4.05 2.84
C SER A 141 -60.65 5.56 2.89
N PRO A 142 -61.68 6.40 3.03
CA PRO A 142 -61.52 7.87 3.16
C PRO A 142 -60.67 8.29 4.36
N LEU A 143 -60.43 7.40 5.28
CA LEU A 143 -59.63 7.62 6.50
C LEU A 143 -58.17 7.08 6.37
N GLY A 144 -57.77 6.52 5.23
CA GLY A 144 -56.41 6.01 4.96
C GLY A 144 -56.43 4.62 4.34
N SER A 145 -55.26 4.18 3.87
CA SER A 145 -55.03 2.83 3.31
C SER A 145 -54.51 1.89 4.40
N VAL A 146 -55.14 0.75 4.55
CA VAL A 146 -54.70 -0.33 5.46
C VAL A 146 -54.29 -1.52 4.62
N ALA A 147 -53.07 -1.98 4.84
CA ALA A 147 -52.55 -3.18 4.26
C ALA A 147 -52.89 -4.38 5.18
N THR A 148 -53.67 -5.34 4.68
CA THR A 148 -54.01 -6.55 5.42
C THR A 148 -53.60 -7.78 4.67
N ALA A 149 -52.96 -8.70 5.36
CA ALA A 149 -52.72 -10.06 4.89
C ALA A 149 -53.34 -11.04 5.89
N SER A 150 -54.11 -12.00 5.45
CA SER A 150 -54.81 -12.91 6.34
C SER A 150 -54.38 -14.35 6.13
N GLY A 151 -54.30 -15.16 7.21
CA GLY A 151 -54.05 -16.58 7.20
C GLY A 151 -52.64 -16.95 6.64
N GLY A 152 -52.59 -17.90 5.70
CA GLY A 152 -51.37 -18.36 5.09
C GLY A 152 -50.62 -17.32 4.26
N ASP A 153 -51.33 -16.28 3.77
CA ASP A 153 -50.74 -15.20 2.98
C ASP A 153 -49.96 -14.22 3.88
N ALA A 154 -50.40 -14.04 5.15
CA ALA A 154 -49.64 -13.25 6.12
C ALA A 154 -48.29 -13.85 6.45
N TYR A 155 -48.23 -15.17 6.56
CA TYR A 155 -46.98 -15.91 6.77
C TYR A 155 -46.04 -15.80 5.58
N ARG A 156 -46.56 -15.97 4.36
CA ARG A 156 -45.80 -15.85 3.12
C ARG A 156 -45.31 -14.41 2.89
N ALA A 157 -46.15 -13.43 3.15
CA ALA A 157 -45.79 -12.01 3.09
C ALA A 157 -44.71 -11.67 4.14
N GLY A 158 -44.82 -12.22 5.35
CA GLY A 158 -43.81 -12.03 6.39
C GLY A 158 -42.45 -12.64 6.06
N ILE A 159 -42.42 -13.87 5.53
CA ILE A 159 -41.18 -14.51 5.10
C ILE A 159 -40.58 -13.73 3.91
N GLY A 160 -41.37 -13.40 2.89
CA GLY A 160 -40.90 -12.66 1.71
C GLY A 160 -40.32 -11.31 2.11
N SER A 161 -40.98 -10.57 2.99
CA SER A 161 -40.49 -9.30 3.51
C SER A 161 -39.21 -9.45 4.37
N GLY A 162 -39.15 -10.47 5.24
CA GLY A 162 -38.01 -10.73 6.09
C GLY A 162 -36.75 -11.10 5.29
N VAL A 163 -36.88 -12.04 4.36
CA VAL A 163 -35.81 -12.47 3.47
C VAL A 163 -35.38 -11.31 2.55
N GLY A 164 -36.34 -10.58 1.99
CA GLY A 164 -36.04 -9.42 1.15
C GLY A 164 -35.19 -8.38 1.87
N LYS A 165 -35.58 -7.99 3.10
CA LYS A 165 -34.83 -7.04 3.92
C LYS A 165 -33.43 -7.56 4.31
N ALA A 166 -33.29 -8.87 4.58
CA ALA A 166 -32.02 -9.44 4.90
C ALA A 166 -31.05 -9.40 3.69
N LEU A 167 -31.56 -9.73 2.50
CA LEU A 167 -30.78 -9.69 1.27
C LEU A 167 -30.45 -8.25 0.84
N ASP A 168 -31.34 -7.30 1.10
CA ASP A 168 -31.05 -5.89 0.85
C ASP A 168 -29.90 -5.38 1.74
N ARG A 169 -29.87 -5.75 3.01
CA ARG A 169 -28.75 -5.46 3.91
C ARG A 169 -27.45 -6.10 3.43
N LEU A 170 -27.53 -7.34 2.91
CA LEU A 170 -26.38 -8.03 2.35
C LEU A 170 -25.87 -7.33 1.08
N ALA A 171 -26.74 -6.88 0.19
CA ALA A 171 -26.40 -6.09 -0.97
C ALA A 171 -25.68 -4.79 -0.57
N GLN A 172 -26.23 -4.05 0.39
CA GLN A 172 -25.61 -2.84 0.92
C GLN A 172 -24.23 -3.11 1.55
N TYR A 173 -24.07 -4.24 2.24
CA TYR A 173 -22.78 -4.65 2.77
C TYR A 173 -21.73 -4.86 1.66
N TYR A 174 -22.09 -5.58 0.58
CA TYR A 174 -21.18 -5.77 -0.56
C TYR A 174 -20.86 -4.48 -1.28
N ILE A 175 -21.82 -3.56 -1.41
CA ILE A 175 -21.57 -2.23 -1.99
C ILE A 175 -20.56 -1.45 -1.15
N LYS A 176 -20.75 -1.39 0.16
CA LYS A 176 -19.80 -0.73 1.07
C LYS A 176 -18.41 -1.37 1.03
N LEU A 177 -18.35 -2.70 0.94
CA LEU A 177 -17.09 -3.42 0.82
C LEU A 177 -16.37 -3.08 -0.50
N ALA A 178 -17.12 -2.97 -1.59
CA ALA A 178 -16.58 -2.56 -2.89
C ALA A 178 -16.06 -1.11 -2.87
N GLU A 179 -16.75 -0.20 -2.18
CA GLU A 179 -16.33 1.19 -2.02
C GLU A 179 -15.02 1.32 -1.21
N GLN A 180 -14.77 0.40 -0.28
CA GLN A 180 -13.55 0.36 0.53
C GLN A 180 -12.38 -0.37 -0.14
N THR A 181 -12.65 -1.10 -1.23
CA THR A 181 -11.64 -1.84 -1.96
C THR A 181 -11.06 -0.97 -3.05
N PHE A 182 -9.83 -0.50 -2.87
CA PHE A 182 -9.11 0.25 -3.87
C PHE A 182 -8.40 -0.70 -4.85
N PRO A 183 -8.41 -0.39 -6.15
CA PRO A 183 -7.60 -1.12 -7.12
C PRO A 183 -6.11 -0.90 -6.83
N ILE A 184 -5.28 -1.79 -7.32
CA ILE A 184 -3.82 -1.69 -7.25
C ILE A 184 -3.23 -1.64 -8.65
N ILE A 185 -2.06 -1.00 -8.77
CA ILE A 185 -1.24 -1.03 -9.97
C ILE A 185 -0.12 -2.06 -9.75
N GLU A 186 -0.22 -3.17 -10.46
CA GLU A 186 0.77 -4.25 -10.41
C GLU A 186 1.91 -3.95 -11.39
N VAL A 187 3.14 -4.00 -10.89
CA VAL A 187 4.37 -3.82 -11.66
C VAL A 187 5.27 -5.03 -11.41
N ASP A 188 5.67 -5.69 -12.49
CA ASP A 188 6.51 -6.89 -12.41
C ASP A 188 7.95 -6.56 -11.99
N ALA A 189 8.61 -7.54 -11.37
CA ALA A 189 10.03 -7.49 -11.06
C ALA A 189 10.91 -7.56 -12.33
N GLY A 190 12.17 -7.18 -12.19
CA GLY A 190 13.17 -7.33 -13.26
C GLY A 190 13.12 -6.24 -14.34
N ARG A 191 12.23 -5.25 -14.21
CA ARG A 191 12.13 -4.15 -15.19
C ARG A 191 13.28 -3.17 -15.06
N GLU A 192 13.76 -2.69 -16.20
CA GLU A 192 14.76 -1.62 -16.26
C GLU A 192 14.13 -0.26 -15.99
N ILE A 193 14.81 0.55 -15.21
CA ILE A 193 14.35 1.87 -14.80
C ILE A 193 15.52 2.84 -14.72
N ASP A 194 15.20 4.13 -14.78
CA ASP A 194 16.14 5.19 -14.51
C ASP A 194 15.82 5.84 -13.16
N VAL A 195 16.78 5.81 -12.24
CA VAL A 195 16.70 6.50 -10.95
C VAL A 195 17.28 7.89 -11.11
N VAL A 196 16.47 8.92 -10.91
CA VAL A 196 16.87 10.32 -11.05
C VAL A 196 16.84 11.00 -9.68
N LEU A 197 18.00 11.46 -9.22
CA LEU A 197 18.10 12.27 -8.01
C LEU A 197 17.72 13.71 -8.34
N THR A 198 16.71 14.22 -7.67
CA THR A 198 16.19 15.58 -7.87
C THR A 198 16.83 16.59 -6.92
N LYS A 199 17.52 16.12 -5.88
CA LYS A 199 18.22 16.95 -4.91
C LYS A 199 19.60 16.36 -4.63
N GLY A 200 20.62 17.24 -4.62
CA GLY A 200 21.96 16.83 -4.21
C GLY A 200 22.04 16.49 -2.74
N VAL A 201 22.86 15.51 -2.40
CA VAL A 201 23.04 15.01 -1.04
C VAL A 201 24.52 15.04 -0.67
N ARG A 202 24.83 15.44 0.57
CA ARG A 202 26.16 15.34 1.13
C ARG A 202 26.38 13.95 1.68
N ILE A 203 27.45 13.32 1.26
CA ILE A 203 27.89 12.03 1.73
C ILE A 203 29.05 12.29 2.68
N GLU A 204 28.81 12.14 3.97
CA GLU A 204 29.85 12.31 4.97
C GLU A 204 30.85 11.15 4.88
N GLY A 205 32.15 11.48 4.89
CA GLY A 205 33.19 10.47 5.03
C GLY A 205 33.07 9.83 6.41
N SER A 206 33.27 8.53 6.50
CA SER A 206 33.33 7.84 7.78
C SER A 206 34.62 8.22 8.54
N ASP A 207 34.68 9.45 9.02
CA ASP A 207 35.58 9.75 10.14
C ASP A 207 34.82 9.34 11.41
N ALA A 208 35.42 8.48 12.18
CA ALA A 208 34.92 7.82 13.37
C ALA A 208 34.55 8.79 14.52
N SER A 209 33.68 9.77 14.28
CA SER A 209 33.31 10.78 15.27
C SER A 209 31.81 10.84 15.60
N THR A 210 31.02 9.83 15.26
CA THR A 210 29.61 9.75 15.71
C THR A 210 29.40 8.65 16.77
N ALA A 211 30.44 8.31 17.53
CA ALA A 211 30.29 7.54 18.77
C ALA A 211 29.90 8.40 19.98
N SER A 212 29.50 9.66 19.80
CA SER A 212 29.23 10.58 20.94
C SER A 212 27.76 10.93 21.17
N ASN A 213 26.81 10.22 20.55
CA ASN A 213 25.39 10.32 20.89
C ASN A 213 24.78 8.96 21.25
N ALA A 214 25.55 8.12 21.95
CA ALA A 214 24.93 7.11 22.79
C ALA A 214 24.20 7.88 23.90
N PRO A 215 22.89 7.64 24.14
CA PRO A 215 22.22 8.25 25.27
C PRO A 215 22.97 7.82 26.52
N THR A 216 23.46 8.80 27.28
CA THR A 216 24.04 8.62 28.61
C THR A 216 23.15 7.66 29.37
N SER A 217 23.68 6.48 29.70
CA SER A 217 22.98 5.48 30.47
C SER A 217 22.47 6.13 31.77
N LEU A 218 21.14 6.17 31.92
CA LEU A 218 20.49 6.57 33.15
C LEU A 218 21.07 5.69 34.26
N PRO A 219 21.58 6.26 35.37
CA PRO A 219 22.12 5.49 36.49
C PRO A 219 20.94 4.73 37.13
N GLY A 220 20.94 3.41 37.07
CA GLY A 220 19.99 2.57 37.78
C GLY A 220 19.26 1.47 36.99
N ARG A 221 19.63 1.21 35.75
CA ARG A 221 19.05 0.07 35.01
C ARG A 221 20.07 -1.05 34.93
N THR A 222 20.05 -1.94 35.91
CA THR A 222 20.78 -3.21 35.86
C THR A 222 20.27 -4.06 34.70
N ASP A 223 21.20 -4.54 33.87
CA ASP A 223 20.98 -5.41 32.74
C ASP A 223 20.16 -6.65 33.18
N PRO A 224 19.08 -7.04 32.47
CA PRO A 224 18.32 -8.24 32.80
C PRO A 224 19.17 -9.52 32.86
N ALA A 225 20.27 -9.58 32.13
CA ALA A 225 21.21 -10.71 32.16
C ALA A 225 21.96 -10.87 33.49
N GLU A 226 22.28 -9.79 34.21
CA GLU A 226 22.92 -9.86 35.51
C GLU A 226 22.00 -10.38 36.63
N ARG A 227 20.70 -10.31 36.43
CA ARG A 227 19.73 -10.78 37.43
C ARG A 227 19.64 -12.31 37.48
N TYR A 228 19.97 -12.99 36.38
CA TYR A 228 19.99 -14.46 36.33
C TYR A 228 21.29 -15.07 36.87
N LEU A 229 22.41 -14.36 36.86
CA LEU A 229 23.68 -14.82 37.38
C LEU A 229 23.79 -14.74 38.91
N LYS A 230 22.98 -13.91 39.56
CA LYS A 230 23.00 -13.80 41.05
C LYS A 230 22.14 -14.83 41.78
N VAL A 231 21.23 -15.52 41.07
CA VAL A 231 20.33 -16.52 41.68
C VAL A 231 21.01 -17.89 41.83
N THR A 232 22.12 -18.15 41.14
CA THR A 232 22.78 -19.47 41.13
C THR A 232 23.97 -19.58 42.10
N THR A 233 24.28 -18.54 42.89
CA THR A 233 25.43 -18.56 43.83
C THR A 233 25.04 -18.56 45.32
N ASP A 234 23.74 -18.58 45.66
CA ASP A 234 23.27 -18.61 47.04
C ASP A 234 22.68 -19.98 47.49
N GLU A 235 22.94 -21.07 46.73
CA GLU A 235 22.67 -22.44 47.16
C GLU A 235 23.96 -23.29 47.13
N GLU A 236 24.83 -23.08 48.17
CA GLU A 236 25.75 -24.06 48.75
C GLU A 236 25.99 -23.73 50.22
#